data_3f9adac8823a9337c3bfe1824dcb6f44
#
_entry.id   3f9adac8823a9337c3bfe1824dcb6f44
#
_cell.length_a   1.000
_cell.length_b   1.000
_cell.length_c   1.000
_cell.angle_alpha   90.00
_cell.angle_beta   90.00
_cell.angle_gamma   90.00
#
_symmetry.space_group_name_H-M   'P 1'
#
loop_
_entity.id
_entity.type
_entity.pdbx_description
1 polymer ?
#
loop_
_entity_poly.entity_id
_entity_poly.type
_entity_poly.pdbx_seq_one_letter_code
_entity_poly.pdbx_strand_id
1 'polypeptide(L)'
;MTDIVRKDSNERLSRIVIHGDTVYVAGVTSSAEGGIAAQTRDALAKIDGYLARADSDKTRLLSVQIWLKDIERDFAGMNAVWAEWAPANALPTRATCEARLASPDLLVEIIVTAAKRPGYVGGPASEA
;
A
#
# COMPACT_ATOMS: atom_id res chain seq x y z
N MET A 1 10.03 -21.10 -13.30
CA MET A 1 11.03 -20.25 -12.64
C MET A 1 10.52 -18.82 -12.58
N THR A 2 10.64 -18.20 -11.45
CA THR A 2 10.08 -16.87 -11.24
C THR A 2 11.21 -15.90 -10.93
N ASP A 3 11.35 -14.90 -11.77
CA ASP A 3 12.29 -13.82 -11.53
C ASP A 3 11.69 -12.78 -10.60
N ILE A 4 12.56 -12.04 -9.97
CA ILE A 4 12.16 -10.92 -9.13
C ILE A 4 12.21 -9.65 -9.99
N VAL A 5 11.08 -8.95 -10.05
CA VAL A 5 10.98 -7.69 -10.80
C VAL A 5 11.01 -6.54 -9.80
N ARG A 6 11.91 -5.60 -10.01
CA ARG A 6 12.04 -4.44 -9.15
C ARG A 6 11.79 -3.17 -9.95
N LYS A 7 10.97 -2.28 -9.39
CA LYS A 7 10.60 -1.04 -10.06
C LYS A 7 10.89 0.16 -9.16
N ASP A 8 11.27 1.26 -9.79
CA ASP A 8 11.51 2.53 -9.11
C ASP A 8 12.53 2.39 -7.99
N SER A 9 13.65 1.75 -8.33
CA SER A 9 14.74 1.55 -7.39
C SER A 9 15.60 2.80 -7.29
N ASN A 10 16.09 3.06 -6.10
CA ASN A 10 17.12 4.07 -5.89
C ASN A 10 18.29 3.42 -5.16
N GLU A 11 19.16 4.21 -4.56
CA GLU A 11 20.36 3.67 -3.92
C GLU A 11 20.06 2.89 -2.64
N ARG A 12 18.82 2.97 -2.14
CA ARG A 12 18.47 2.33 -0.87
C ARG A 12 17.40 1.27 -0.98
N LEU A 13 16.46 1.41 -1.91
CA LEU A 13 15.33 0.48 -1.96
C LEU A 13 14.66 0.47 -3.33
N SER A 14 13.81 -0.52 -3.54
CA SER A 14 12.87 -0.54 -4.65
C SER A 14 11.50 -0.15 -4.12
N ARG A 15 10.78 0.69 -4.86
CA ARG A 15 9.43 1.09 -4.47
C ARG A 15 8.46 -0.07 -4.58
N ILE A 16 8.66 -0.91 -5.58
CA ILE A 16 7.80 -2.05 -5.87
C ILE A 16 8.67 -3.25 -6.16
N VAL A 17 8.33 -4.40 -5.57
CA VAL A 17 8.97 -5.68 -5.88
C VAL A 17 7.86 -6.67 -6.21
N ILE A 18 8.01 -7.37 -7.33
CA ILE A 18 7.05 -8.39 -7.75
C ILE A 18 7.80 -9.71 -7.82
N HIS A 19 7.27 -10.72 -7.15
CA HIS A 19 7.83 -12.06 -7.17
C HIS A 19 6.67 -13.04 -7.33
N GLY A 20 6.60 -13.70 -8.46
CA GLY A 20 5.46 -14.53 -8.79
C GLY A 20 4.21 -13.67 -8.90
N ASP A 21 3.19 -14.03 -8.15
CA ASP A 21 1.93 -13.29 -8.12
C ASP A 21 1.86 -12.32 -6.96
N THR A 22 2.94 -12.12 -6.22
CA THR A 22 2.94 -11.27 -5.04
C THR A 22 3.63 -9.95 -5.31
N VAL A 23 3.00 -8.87 -4.87
CA VAL A 23 3.48 -7.51 -5.04
C VAL A 23 3.77 -6.93 -3.66
N TYR A 24 4.99 -6.43 -3.48
CA TYR A 24 5.42 -5.77 -2.26
C TYR A 24 5.61 -4.29 -2.57
N VAL A 25 5.02 -3.43 -1.77
CA VAL A 25 5.17 -1.99 -1.91
C VAL A 25 5.89 -1.47 -0.68
N ALA A 26 6.95 -0.70 -0.88
CA ALA A 26 7.68 -0.08 0.23
C ALA A 26 6.76 0.88 0.97
N GLY A 27 7.08 1.16 2.23
CA GLY A 27 6.27 2.03 3.06
C GLY A 27 5.97 3.37 2.40
N VAL A 28 4.72 3.80 2.48
CA VAL A 28 4.24 5.01 1.81
C VAL A 28 3.86 6.03 2.87
N THR A 29 4.42 7.22 2.75
CA THR A 29 4.13 8.36 3.61
C THR A 29 3.59 9.50 2.76
N SER A 30 3.19 10.57 3.43
CA SER A 30 2.67 11.76 2.75
C SER A 30 3.12 13.00 3.50
N SER A 31 3.45 14.04 2.75
CA SER A 31 3.72 15.35 3.34
C SER A 31 2.53 16.29 3.19
N ALA A 32 1.36 15.79 2.86
CA ALA A 32 0.17 16.60 2.69
C ALA A 32 -0.14 17.35 3.98
N GLU A 33 -0.55 18.60 3.87
CA GLU A 33 -1.01 19.39 4.99
C GLU A 33 -2.47 19.09 5.25
N GLY A 34 -2.92 19.24 6.50
CA GLY A 34 -4.29 18.97 6.85
C GLY A 34 -4.47 17.83 7.83
N GLY A 35 -3.39 17.35 8.43
CA GLY A 35 -3.45 16.38 9.50
C GLY A 35 -3.62 14.97 9.02
N ILE A 36 -4.09 14.11 9.92
CA ILE A 36 -4.12 12.66 9.67
C ILE A 36 -5.02 12.28 8.49
N ALA A 37 -6.17 12.95 8.35
CA ALA A 37 -7.08 12.61 7.25
C ALA A 37 -6.43 12.89 5.91
N ALA A 38 -5.82 14.07 5.75
CA ALA A 38 -5.18 14.45 4.50
C ALA A 38 -4.00 13.53 4.18
N GLN A 39 -3.17 13.23 5.17
CA GLN A 39 -2.01 12.35 4.92
C GLN A 39 -2.44 10.94 4.60
N THR A 40 -3.46 10.43 5.28
CA THR A 40 -3.95 9.08 4.99
C THR A 40 -4.53 9.00 3.58
N ARG A 41 -5.35 9.99 3.18
CA ARG A 41 -5.90 10.01 1.82
C ARG A 41 -4.81 10.05 0.77
N ASP A 42 -3.81 10.89 0.97
CA ASP A 42 -2.73 11.02 -0.01
C ASP A 42 -1.89 9.75 -0.08
N ALA A 43 -1.56 9.17 1.06
CA ALA A 43 -0.80 7.91 1.08
C ALA A 43 -1.56 6.80 0.38
N LEU A 44 -2.86 6.68 0.62
CA LEU A 44 -3.67 5.66 -0.04
C LEU A 44 -3.81 5.90 -1.53
N ALA A 45 -3.89 7.16 -1.96
CA ALA A 45 -3.92 7.48 -3.39
C ALA A 45 -2.61 7.09 -4.07
N LYS A 46 -1.48 7.31 -3.39
CA LYS A 46 -0.18 6.85 -3.92
C LYS A 46 -0.14 5.34 -4.04
N ILE A 47 -0.68 4.65 -3.04
CA ILE A 47 -0.75 3.18 -3.08
C ILE A 47 -1.57 2.70 -4.27
N ASP A 48 -2.71 3.34 -4.55
CA ASP A 48 -3.49 3.00 -5.75
C ASP A 48 -2.63 3.06 -7.00
N GLY A 49 -1.81 4.11 -7.13
CA GLY A 49 -0.93 4.27 -8.28
C GLY A 49 0.16 3.19 -8.34
N TYR A 50 0.78 2.88 -7.22
CA TYR A 50 1.81 1.84 -7.18
C TYR A 50 1.23 0.47 -7.53
N LEU A 51 0.05 0.15 -7.00
CA LEU A 51 -0.59 -1.13 -7.30
C LEU A 51 -0.94 -1.23 -8.78
N ALA A 52 -1.45 -0.15 -9.38
CA ALA A 52 -1.76 -0.15 -10.81
C ALA A 52 -0.51 -0.43 -11.64
N ARG A 53 0.62 0.13 -11.24
CA ARG A 53 1.88 -0.09 -11.97
C ARG A 53 2.41 -1.51 -11.79
N ALA A 54 1.93 -2.23 -10.79
CA ALA A 54 2.31 -3.61 -10.53
C ALA A 54 1.25 -4.59 -11.01
N ASP A 55 0.31 -4.13 -11.81
CA ASP A 55 -0.79 -4.96 -12.33
C ASP A 55 -1.62 -5.54 -11.20
N SER A 56 -1.96 -4.69 -10.25
CA SER A 56 -2.79 -5.03 -9.11
C SER A 56 -3.75 -3.87 -8.82
N ASP A 57 -4.53 -3.99 -7.76
CA ASP A 57 -5.40 -2.92 -7.29
C ASP A 57 -5.79 -3.21 -5.84
N LYS A 58 -6.51 -2.29 -5.21
CA LYS A 58 -6.83 -2.39 -3.79
C LYS A 58 -7.76 -3.56 -3.46
N THR A 59 -8.47 -4.12 -4.43
CA THR A 59 -9.28 -5.32 -4.19
C THR A 59 -8.43 -6.57 -4.07
N ARG A 60 -7.15 -6.46 -4.36
CA ARG A 60 -6.21 -7.57 -4.34
C ARG A 60 -5.20 -7.47 -3.19
N LEU A 61 -5.42 -6.58 -2.24
CA LEU A 61 -4.54 -6.46 -1.06
C LEU A 61 -4.61 -7.72 -0.21
N LEU A 62 -3.47 -8.17 0.25
CA LEU A 62 -3.33 -9.33 1.12
C LEU A 62 -3.13 -8.91 2.56
N SER A 63 -2.20 -8.01 2.80
CA SER A 63 -1.90 -7.56 4.15
C SER A 63 -1.48 -6.09 4.13
N VAL A 64 -1.78 -5.40 5.22
CA VAL A 64 -1.48 -3.99 5.39
C VAL A 64 -0.96 -3.77 6.80
N GLN A 65 0.10 -2.99 6.92
CA GLN A 65 0.55 -2.46 8.20
C GLN A 65 0.40 -0.95 8.16
N ILE A 66 -0.10 -0.38 9.24
CA ILE A 66 -0.24 1.05 9.37
C ILE A 66 0.51 1.49 10.62
N TRP A 67 1.46 2.39 10.45
CA TRP A 67 2.25 2.96 11.53
C TRP A 67 1.79 4.39 11.75
N LEU A 68 1.42 4.73 12.98
CA LEU A 68 0.96 6.06 13.34
C LEU A 68 1.94 6.70 14.30
N LYS A 69 2.27 7.95 14.06
CA LYS A 69 3.15 8.69 14.95
C LYS A 69 2.53 8.84 16.35
N ASP A 70 1.22 9.04 16.42
CA ASP A 70 0.48 9.22 17.67
C ASP A 70 -0.83 8.47 17.55
N ILE A 71 -0.84 7.22 17.99
CA ILE A 71 -1.98 6.34 17.77
C ILE A 71 -3.22 6.79 18.56
N GLU A 72 -3.02 7.34 19.75
CA GLU A 72 -4.17 7.80 20.54
C GLU A 72 -4.88 8.96 19.87
N ARG A 73 -4.11 9.87 19.30
CA ARG A 73 -4.68 11.05 18.64
C ARG A 73 -5.30 10.71 17.28
N ASP A 74 -4.67 9.81 16.53
CA ASP A 74 -4.94 9.70 15.09
C ASP A 74 -5.61 8.40 14.65
N PHE A 75 -5.81 7.45 15.57
CA PHE A 75 -6.38 6.16 15.17
C PHE A 75 -7.76 6.31 14.54
N ALA A 76 -8.65 7.07 15.18
CA ALA A 76 -10.01 7.23 14.67
C ALA A 76 -10.03 7.98 13.34
N GLY A 77 -9.21 9.02 13.19
CA GLY A 77 -9.16 9.78 11.94
C GLY A 77 -8.61 8.96 10.79
N MET A 78 -7.58 8.17 11.06
CA MET A 78 -7.04 7.27 10.05
C MET A 78 -8.09 6.24 9.64
N ASN A 79 -8.76 5.64 10.62
CA ASN A 79 -9.76 4.61 10.34
C ASN A 79 -10.94 5.16 9.51
N ALA A 80 -11.32 6.40 9.72
CA ALA A 80 -12.41 7.00 8.94
C ALA A 80 -12.04 7.07 7.45
N VAL A 81 -10.81 7.46 7.14
CA VAL A 81 -10.34 7.52 5.76
C VAL A 81 -10.17 6.12 5.19
N TRP A 82 -9.61 5.20 5.98
CA TRP A 82 -9.46 3.80 5.57
C TRP A 82 -10.82 3.22 5.16
N ALA A 83 -11.87 3.47 5.97
CA ALA A 83 -13.19 2.92 5.69
C ALA A 83 -13.77 3.45 4.38
N GLU A 84 -13.44 4.69 4.00
CA GLU A 84 -13.87 5.24 2.73
C GLU A 84 -13.15 4.59 1.55
N TRP A 85 -11.88 4.21 1.76
CA TRP A 85 -11.03 3.75 0.68
C TRP A 85 -11.09 2.23 0.49
N ALA A 86 -11.12 1.47 1.58
CA ALA A 86 -10.99 0.02 1.50
C ALA A 86 -12.28 -0.61 0.97
N PRO A 87 -12.20 -1.54 0.01
CA PRO A 87 -13.39 -2.19 -0.51
C PRO A 87 -13.96 -3.14 0.52
N ALA A 88 -15.22 -2.92 0.91
CA ALA A 88 -15.83 -3.63 2.03
C ALA A 88 -15.90 -5.15 1.83
N ASN A 89 -15.94 -5.58 0.57
CA ASN A 89 -16.04 -7.02 0.25
C ASN A 89 -14.70 -7.65 -0.07
N ALA A 90 -13.59 -6.93 0.13
CA ALA A 90 -12.26 -7.44 -0.21
C ALA A 90 -11.23 -6.83 0.73
N LEU A 91 -11.41 -7.01 2.04
CA LEU A 91 -10.54 -6.40 3.03
C LEU A 91 -9.29 -7.26 3.25
N PRO A 92 -8.11 -6.63 3.34
CA PRO A 92 -6.89 -7.34 3.70
C PRO A 92 -6.82 -7.60 5.19
N THR A 93 -5.85 -8.41 5.60
CA THR A 93 -5.44 -8.37 7.01
C THR A 93 -4.82 -7.02 7.31
N ARG A 94 -4.93 -6.54 8.54
CA ARG A 94 -4.37 -5.25 8.91
C ARG A 94 -3.85 -5.28 10.34
N ALA A 95 -2.68 -4.67 10.54
CA ALA A 95 -2.16 -4.39 11.87
C ALA A 95 -1.80 -2.92 11.93
N THR A 96 -2.05 -2.29 13.07
CA THR A 96 -1.76 -0.88 13.29
C THR A 96 -0.98 -0.73 14.57
N CYS A 97 0.09 0.05 14.54
CA CYS A 97 0.87 0.34 15.74
C CYS A 97 1.37 1.77 15.71
N GLU A 98 1.90 2.22 16.84
CA GLU A 98 2.55 3.51 16.93
C GLU A 98 4.02 3.34 16.66
N ALA A 99 4.60 4.27 15.90
CA ALA A 99 6.01 4.22 15.57
C ALA A 99 6.53 5.62 15.30
N ARG A 100 7.81 5.83 15.63
CA ARG A 100 8.48 7.05 15.21
C ARG A 100 8.79 6.91 13.72
N LEU A 101 8.37 7.89 12.94
CA LEU A 101 8.58 7.87 11.50
C LEU A 101 9.83 8.69 11.14
N ALA A 102 10.18 8.70 9.86
CA ALA A 102 11.44 9.25 9.42
C ALA A 102 11.56 10.78 9.61
N SER A 103 10.43 11.47 9.69
CA SER A 103 10.40 12.92 9.85
C SER A 103 9.28 13.30 10.80
N PRO A 104 9.45 14.38 11.60
CA PRO A 104 8.39 14.79 12.55
C PRO A 104 7.08 15.19 11.87
N ASP A 105 7.12 15.56 10.60
CA ASP A 105 5.93 15.96 9.85
C ASP A 105 5.05 14.80 9.45
N LEU A 106 5.60 13.59 9.46
CA LEU A 106 4.88 12.41 9.00
C LEU A 106 4.04 11.85 10.14
N LEU A 107 2.75 11.68 9.87
CA LEU A 107 1.79 11.17 10.86
C LEU A 107 1.44 9.71 10.64
N VAL A 108 1.62 9.22 9.41
CA VAL A 108 1.22 7.86 9.05
C VAL A 108 2.17 7.31 8.01
N GLU A 109 2.44 6.01 8.12
CA GLU A 109 3.14 5.26 7.09
C GLU A 109 2.36 3.97 6.85
N ILE A 110 2.15 3.61 5.58
CA ILE A 110 1.32 2.46 5.21
C ILE A 110 2.15 1.53 4.34
N ILE A 111 2.19 0.26 4.73
CA ILE A 111 2.96 -0.78 4.03
C ILE A 111 1.97 -1.83 3.55
N VAL A 112 1.99 -2.16 2.26
CA VAL A 112 1.02 -3.10 1.70
C VAL A 112 1.71 -4.21 0.93
N THR A 113 1.06 -5.38 0.96
CA THR A 113 1.39 -6.53 0.13
C THR A 113 0.11 -6.93 -0.60
N ALA A 114 0.23 -7.22 -1.88
CA ALA A 114 -0.93 -7.49 -2.73
C ALA A 114 -0.67 -8.66 -3.65
N ALA A 115 -1.73 -9.17 -4.26
CA ALA A 115 -1.63 -10.15 -5.33
C ALA A 115 -1.80 -9.45 -6.67
N LYS A 116 -1.04 -9.87 -7.68
CA LYS A 116 -1.28 -9.40 -9.03
C LYS A 116 -2.67 -9.83 -9.48
N ARG A 117 -3.26 -9.06 -10.37
CA ARG A 117 -4.49 -9.52 -11.00
C ARG A 117 -4.23 -10.85 -11.69
N PRO A 118 -5.23 -11.75 -11.73
CA PRO A 118 -5.10 -12.97 -12.54
C PRO A 118 -4.91 -12.48 -13.97
N GLY A 119 -3.69 -12.46 -14.39
CA GLY A 119 -3.34 -11.86 -15.64
C GLY A 119 -3.87 -12.64 -16.79
N TYR A 120 -4.14 -11.94 -17.83
CA TYR A 120 -4.21 -12.56 -19.11
C TYR A 120 -2.82 -13.13 -19.37
N VAL A 121 -2.76 -14.40 -19.43
CA VAL A 121 -1.48 -15.03 -19.69
C VAL A 121 -1.44 -15.35 -21.14
N GLY A 122 -0.95 -14.46 -21.81
CA GLY A 122 -0.82 -14.64 -23.17
C GLY A 122 -2.07 -15.22 -23.74
N GLY A 123 -2.50 -15.21 -23.81
CA GLY A 123 -3.28 -15.54 -24.09
C GLY A 123 -4.14 -16.47 -24.00
N PRO A 124 -4.29 -16.96 -24.46
CA PRO A 124 -4.86 -17.46 -24.13
C PRO A 124 -4.86 -18.24 -23.55
N ALA A 125 -4.61 -18.05 -23.17
CA ALA A 125 -4.66 -18.31 -22.56
C ALA A 125 -4.60 -18.54 -21.98
N SER A 126 -4.53 -18.52 -21.94
CA SER A 126 -4.66 -18.39 -21.36
C SER A 126 -4.76 -18.60 -20.95
N GLU A 127 -4.74 -18.67 -21.25
CA GLU A 127 -5.02 -18.47 -20.96
C GLU A 127 -5.18 -18.76 -20.58
N ALA A 128 -4.98 -19.05 -20.83
CA ALA A 128 -5.23 -18.92 -20.59
C ALA A 128 -5.30 -18.89 -20.46
#